data_d916d6b2a485a0bbb8c0ca7074ea8c34
#
_entry.id   d916d6b2a485a0bbb8c0ca7074ea8c34
#
_cell.length_a   1.000
_cell.length_b   1.000
_cell.length_c   1.000
_cell.angle_alpha   90.00
_cell.angle_beta   90.00
_cell.angle_gamma   90.00
#
_symmetry.space_group_name_H-M   'P 1'
#
loop_
_entity.id
_entity.type
_entity.pdbx_description
1 polymer ?
#
loop_
_entity_poly.entity_id
_entity_poly.type
_entity_poly.pdbx_seq_one_letter_code
_entity_poly.pdbx_strand_id
1 'polypeptide(L)'
;MSSDKLPESKRVLVADDDPVMRHLISTIIKQQKYDVVVAEDGRAAFRILQSDSAFKAAILDMTMPFLEGLDLIRYMRTEKRLMRIPIMMITAEQDIKLMASSFAAGATAFLPKPFTPAQLQSAIRMLLGNRQLRKIAA
;
A
#
# COMPACT_ATOMS: atom_id res chain seq x y z
N MET A 1 -14.18 -11.51 -26.52
CA MET A 1 -14.48 -11.03 -25.51
C MET A 1 -13.36 -10.78 -24.73
N SER A 2 -13.55 -10.27 -23.90
CA SER A 2 -12.50 -10.12 -23.14
C SER A 2 -12.35 -11.16 -22.17
N SER A 3 -12.53 -12.35 -22.61
CA SER A 3 -12.28 -13.48 -21.79
C SER A 3 -10.87 -13.51 -21.28
N ASP A 4 -10.00 -12.90 -22.03
CA ASP A 4 -8.65 -12.76 -21.59
C ASP A 4 -8.47 -11.67 -20.57
N LYS A 5 -9.51 -10.92 -20.24
CA LYS A 5 -9.45 -9.96 -19.21
C LYS A 5 -9.53 -10.63 -17.86
N LEU A 6 -8.46 -10.54 -17.09
CA LEU A 6 -8.47 -11.06 -15.73
C LEU A 6 -9.35 -10.19 -14.85
N PRO A 7 -10.06 -10.78 -13.88
CA PRO A 7 -10.81 -9.98 -12.90
C PRO A 7 -9.87 -9.05 -12.17
N GLU A 8 -10.31 -7.85 -11.91
CA GLU A 8 -9.54 -6.94 -11.08
C GLU A 8 -9.39 -7.52 -9.69
N SER A 9 -8.20 -7.40 -9.12
CA SER A 9 -7.97 -7.86 -7.79
C SER A 9 -8.74 -7.00 -6.80
N LYS A 10 -9.29 -7.65 -5.78
CA LYS A 10 -9.97 -6.99 -4.67
C LYS A 10 -9.16 -7.10 -3.39
N ARG A 11 -7.89 -7.41 -3.49
CA ARG A 11 -7.04 -7.66 -2.33
C ARG A 11 -6.07 -6.51 -2.13
N VAL A 12 -5.91 -6.10 -0.88
CA VAL A 12 -4.96 -5.05 -0.50
C VAL A 12 -4.00 -5.64 0.52
N LEU A 13 -2.70 -5.45 0.29
CA LEU A 13 -1.67 -5.87 1.23
C LEU A 13 -1.49 -4.77 2.27
N VAL A 14 -1.52 -5.15 3.55
CA VAL A 14 -1.28 -4.22 4.65
C VAL A 14 -0.12 -4.75 5.48
N ALA A 15 0.99 -4.04 5.49
CA ALA A 15 2.18 -4.40 6.25
C ALA A 15 2.43 -3.36 7.34
N ASP A 16 2.30 -3.76 8.58
CA ASP A 16 2.50 -2.89 9.74
C ASP A 16 2.76 -3.78 10.96
N ASP A 17 3.77 -3.45 11.75
CA ASP A 17 4.09 -4.25 12.93
C ASP A 17 3.21 -3.92 14.13
N ASP A 18 2.43 -2.85 14.06
CA ASP A 18 1.49 -2.48 15.12
C ASP A 18 0.14 -3.15 14.86
N PRO A 19 -0.29 -4.10 15.72
CA PRO A 19 -1.55 -4.80 15.48
C PRO A 19 -2.78 -3.89 15.55
N VAL A 20 -2.73 -2.82 16.33
CA VAL A 20 -3.85 -1.87 16.42
C VAL A 20 -3.98 -1.14 15.08
N MET A 21 -2.87 -0.67 14.54
CA MET A 21 -2.87 0.03 13.26
C MET A 21 -3.29 -0.90 12.13
N ARG A 22 -2.76 -2.14 12.11
CA ARG A 22 -3.18 -3.13 11.11
C ARG A 22 -4.69 -3.35 11.13
N HIS A 23 -5.26 -3.46 12.32
CA HIS A 23 -6.69 -3.69 12.46
C HIS A 23 -7.49 -2.49 11.96
N LEU A 24 -7.08 -1.28 12.31
CA LEU A 24 -7.75 -0.06 11.86
C LEU A 24 -7.75 0.05 10.34
N ILE A 25 -6.59 -0.11 9.74
CA ILE A 25 -6.45 -0.03 8.28
C ILE A 25 -7.29 -1.13 7.61
N SER A 26 -7.21 -2.35 8.13
CA SER A 26 -7.96 -3.49 7.59
C SER A 26 -9.47 -3.26 7.64
N THR A 27 -9.95 -2.71 8.75
CA THR A 27 -11.38 -2.41 8.90
C THR A 27 -11.85 -1.43 7.84
N ILE A 28 -11.09 -0.37 7.60
CA ILE A 28 -11.45 0.64 6.60
C ILE A 28 -11.46 0.04 5.19
N ILE A 29 -10.47 -0.80 4.88
CA ILE A 29 -10.39 -1.44 3.58
C ILE A 29 -11.60 -2.35 3.35
N LYS A 30 -11.97 -3.14 4.36
CA LYS A 30 -13.12 -4.04 4.26
C LYS A 30 -14.42 -3.28 4.09
N GLN A 31 -14.55 -2.11 4.71
CA GLN A 31 -15.72 -1.25 4.54
C GLN A 31 -15.87 -0.79 3.09
N GLN A 32 -14.79 -0.75 2.35
CA GLN A 32 -14.82 -0.37 0.94
C GLN A 32 -14.92 -1.59 0.01
N LYS A 33 -15.28 -2.75 0.58
CA LYS A 33 -15.55 -3.98 -0.17
C LYS A 33 -14.29 -4.61 -0.77
N TYR A 34 -13.16 -4.43 -0.14
CA TYR A 34 -11.90 -5.07 -0.52
C TYR A 34 -11.50 -6.09 0.54
N ASP A 35 -10.75 -7.10 0.13
CA ASP A 35 -10.18 -8.08 1.03
C ASP A 35 -8.79 -7.61 1.46
N VAL A 36 -8.37 -8.07 2.62
CA VAL A 36 -7.09 -7.66 3.21
C VAL A 36 -6.19 -8.87 3.37
N VAL A 37 -4.94 -8.71 2.98
CA VAL A 37 -3.87 -9.66 3.30
C VAL A 37 -2.91 -8.90 4.21
N VAL A 38 -2.71 -9.40 5.41
CA VAL A 38 -1.88 -8.71 6.39
C VAL A 38 -0.50 -9.32 6.51
N ALA A 39 0.48 -8.47 6.75
CA ALA A 39 1.84 -8.87 7.08
C ALA A 39 2.25 -8.12 8.34
N GLU A 40 2.81 -8.82 9.31
CA GLU A 40 3.14 -8.21 10.59
C GLU A 40 4.53 -7.58 10.63
N ASP A 41 5.32 -7.76 9.58
CA ASP A 41 6.63 -7.12 9.45
C ASP A 41 7.06 -7.13 7.98
N GLY A 42 8.22 -6.51 7.72
CA GLY A 42 8.73 -6.41 6.36
C GLY A 42 9.12 -7.74 5.74
N ARG A 43 9.58 -8.68 6.55
CA ARG A 43 9.94 -10.02 6.05
C ARG A 43 8.71 -10.79 5.59
N ALA A 44 7.64 -10.73 6.38
CA ALA A 44 6.38 -11.37 6.01
C ALA A 44 5.82 -10.78 4.73
N ALA A 45 5.86 -9.44 4.61
CA ALA A 45 5.40 -8.78 3.40
C ALA A 45 6.23 -9.19 2.19
N PHE A 46 7.54 -9.25 2.34
CA PHE A 46 8.44 -9.66 1.26
C PHE A 46 8.12 -11.08 0.78
N ARG A 47 7.92 -12.01 1.71
CA ARG A 47 7.57 -13.39 1.35
C ARG A 47 6.27 -13.47 0.57
N ILE A 48 5.27 -12.70 1.00
CA ILE A 48 3.99 -12.65 0.29
C ILE A 48 4.21 -12.14 -1.13
N LEU A 49 4.95 -11.05 -1.28
CA LEU A 49 5.17 -10.45 -2.59
C LEU A 49 6.03 -11.30 -3.52
N GLN A 50 6.85 -12.19 -2.98
CA GLN A 50 7.64 -13.10 -3.80
C GLN A 50 6.77 -14.10 -4.55
N SER A 51 5.63 -14.47 -3.98
CA SER A 51 4.80 -15.53 -4.55
C SER A 51 3.42 -15.05 -5.00
N ASP A 52 3.08 -13.80 -4.73
CA ASP A 52 1.72 -13.31 -4.99
C ASP A 52 1.79 -11.87 -5.50
N SER A 53 1.18 -11.62 -6.65
CA SER A 53 1.14 -10.30 -7.26
C SER A 53 -0.28 -9.80 -7.46
N ALA A 54 -1.28 -10.52 -6.95
CA ALA A 54 -2.68 -10.19 -7.18
C ALA A 54 -3.19 -9.20 -6.15
N PHE A 55 -2.64 -7.98 -6.17
CA PHE A 55 -3.01 -6.92 -5.23
C PHE A 55 -3.48 -5.68 -5.98
N LYS A 56 -4.57 -5.09 -5.50
CA LYS A 56 -5.07 -3.81 -5.98
C LYS A 56 -4.18 -2.67 -5.52
N ALA A 57 -3.66 -2.78 -4.29
CA ALA A 57 -2.81 -1.76 -3.68
C ALA A 57 -2.04 -2.38 -2.52
N ALA A 58 -1.03 -1.67 -2.05
CA ALA A 58 -0.28 -2.04 -0.85
C ALA A 58 -0.17 -0.83 0.08
N ILE A 59 -0.36 -1.06 1.36
CA ILE A 59 -0.19 -0.04 2.39
C ILE A 59 0.92 -0.53 3.31
N LEU A 60 2.00 0.22 3.38
CA LEU A 60 3.23 -0.20 4.04
C LEU A 60 3.64 0.80 5.11
N ASP A 61 3.93 0.29 6.31
CA ASP A 61 4.57 1.10 7.33
C ASP A 61 6.03 1.32 6.93
N MET A 62 6.50 2.55 7.09
CA MET A 62 7.90 2.89 6.79
C MET A 62 8.87 2.12 7.69
N THR A 63 8.56 2.02 8.98
CA THR A 63 9.45 1.43 9.97
C THR A 63 8.91 0.10 10.46
N MET A 64 9.56 -0.98 10.03
CA MET A 64 9.19 -2.33 10.43
C MET A 64 10.45 -3.13 10.74
N PRO A 65 10.36 -4.13 11.62
CA PRO A 65 11.50 -5.03 11.84
C PRO A 65 11.90 -5.76 10.56
N PHE A 66 13.16 -6.05 10.43
CA PHE A 66 13.82 -6.86 9.39
C PHE A 66 13.91 -6.16 8.04
N LEU A 67 12.82 -5.60 7.52
CA LEU A 67 12.81 -5.00 6.21
C LEU A 67 11.88 -3.80 6.22
N GLU A 68 12.42 -2.62 5.97
CA GLU A 68 11.65 -1.39 6.02
C GLU A 68 10.75 -1.21 4.79
N GLY A 69 9.74 -0.38 4.95
CA GLY A 69 8.81 -0.11 3.85
C GLY A 69 9.48 0.40 2.59
N LEU A 70 10.53 1.21 2.74
CA LEU A 70 11.25 1.73 1.60
C LEU A 70 11.93 0.62 0.79
N ASP A 71 12.45 -0.39 1.48
CA ASP A 71 13.06 -1.55 0.82
C ASP A 71 12.02 -2.33 0.02
N LEU A 72 10.80 -2.46 0.57
CA LEU A 72 9.72 -3.13 -0.12
C LEU A 72 9.29 -2.39 -1.38
N ILE A 73 9.23 -1.05 -1.31
CA ILE A 73 8.89 -0.26 -2.49
C ILE A 73 9.92 -0.51 -3.59
N ARG A 74 11.19 -0.45 -3.25
CA ARG A 74 12.26 -0.66 -4.23
C ARG A 74 12.15 -2.03 -4.88
N TYR A 75 11.91 -3.05 -4.06
CA TYR A 75 11.72 -4.40 -4.57
C TYR A 75 10.53 -4.46 -5.54
N MET A 76 9.39 -3.89 -5.13
CA MET A 76 8.19 -3.94 -5.96
C MET A 76 8.36 -3.22 -7.29
N ARG A 77 9.13 -2.13 -7.31
CA ARG A 77 9.31 -1.36 -8.54
C ARG A 77 10.31 -1.99 -9.51
N THR A 78 11.09 -2.97 -9.05
CA THR A 78 12.00 -3.70 -9.92
C THR A 78 11.39 -5.00 -10.47
N GLU A 79 10.23 -5.43 -9.95
CA GLU A 79 9.57 -6.66 -10.37
C GLU A 79 8.41 -6.35 -11.30
N LYS A 80 8.45 -6.89 -12.52
CA LYS A 80 7.41 -6.60 -13.52
C LYS A 80 6.01 -6.90 -13.02
N ARG A 81 5.85 -7.98 -12.27
CA ARG A 81 4.53 -8.40 -11.77
C ARG A 81 4.03 -7.52 -10.62
N LEU A 82 4.87 -6.67 -10.05
CA LEU A 82 4.52 -5.85 -8.89
C LEU A 82 4.60 -4.34 -9.18
N MET A 83 5.27 -3.96 -10.24
CA MET A 83 5.68 -2.56 -10.45
C MET A 83 4.53 -1.58 -10.67
N ARG A 84 3.33 -2.08 -10.98
CA ARG A 84 2.18 -1.22 -11.20
C ARG A 84 1.23 -1.13 -10.02
N ILE A 85 1.51 -1.85 -8.94
CA ILE A 85 0.67 -1.82 -7.75
C ILE A 85 0.84 -0.48 -7.05
N PRO A 86 -0.25 0.29 -6.83
CA PRO A 86 -0.16 1.53 -6.07
C PRO A 86 0.25 1.26 -4.64
N ILE A 87 1.13 2.11 -4.10
CA ILE A 87 1.68 1.93 -2.76
C ILE A 87 1.47 3.19 -1.94
N MET A 88 0.87 3.05 -0.76
CA MET A 88 0.81 4.12 0.21
C MET A 88 1.74 3.80 1.38
N MET A 89 2.59 4.77 1.71
CA MET A 89 3.46 4.67 2.89
C MET A 89 2.79 5.33 4.06
N ILE A 90 2.83 4.67 5.22
CA ILE A 90 2.38 5.26 6.48
C ILE A 90 3.59 5.30 7.41
N THR A 91 3.78 6.41 8.11
CA THR A 91 4.93 6.54 8.99
C THR A 91 4.66 7.51 10.13
N ALA A 92 5.31 7.25 11.26
CA ALA A 92 5.33 8.20 12.38
C ALA A 92 6.28 9.36 12.11
N GLU A 93 7.15 9.22 11.10
CA GLU A 93 8.12 10.26 10.79
C GLU A 93 7.50 11.35 9.94
N GLN A 94 7.77 12.60 10.31
CA GLN A 94 7.31 13.75 9.53
C GLN A 94 8.50 14.43 8.86
N ASP A 95 9.40 13.65 8.32
CA ASP A 95 10.60 14.14 7.66
C ASP A 95 10.32 14.32 6.17
N ILE A 96 10.50 15.54 5.69
CA ILE A 96 10.29 15.86 4.27
C ILE A 96 11.24 15.03 3.39
N LYS A 97 12.45 14.79 3.85
CA LYS A 97 13.41 14.00 3.09
C LYS A 97 12.94 12.57 2.93
N LEU A 98 12.35 12.01 3.99
CA LEU A 98 11.85 10.66 3.96
C LEU A 98 10.65 10.53 3.02
N MET A 99 9.77 11.55 3.04
CA MET A 99 8.64 11.59 2.11
C MET A 99 9.15 11.68 0.68
N ALA A 100 10.11 12.55 0.41
CA ALA A 100 10.68 12.69 -0.92
C ALA A 100 11.35 11.39 -1.39
N SER A 101 12.07 10.71 -0.49
CA SER A 101 12.70 9.44 -0.82
C SER A 101 11.66 8.36 -1.15
N SER A 102 10.55 8.37 -0.42
CA SER A 102 9.47 7.41 -0.67
C SER A 102 8.86 7.60 -2.06
N PHE A 103 8.56 8.84 -2.43
CA PHE A 103 8.03 9.13 -3.76
C PHE A 103 9.05 8.84 -4.85
N ALA A 104 10.31 9.17 -4.61
CA ALA A 104 11.37 8.87 -5.57
C ALA A 104 11.54 7.37 -5.78
N ALA A 105 11.32 6.58 -4.73
CA ALA A 105 11.40 5.12 -4.82
C ALA A 105 10.17 4.51 -5.49
N GLY A 106 9.07 5.27 -5.61
CA GLY A 106 7.89 4.80 -6.32
C GLY A 106 6.61 4.73 -5.49
N ALA A 107 6.57 5.35 -4.31
CA ALA A 107 5.33 5.43 -3.54
C ALA A 107 4.31 6.28 -4.30
N THR A 108 3.05 5.88 -4.24
CA THR A 108 1.95 6.61 -4.85
C THR A 108 1.40 7.66 -3.90
N ALA A 109 1.44 7.37 -2.60
CA ALA A 109 0.91 8.24 -1.57
C ALA A 109 1.73 8.09 -0.29
N PHE A 110 1.61 9.06 0.58
CA PHE A 110 2.35 9.11 1.84
C PHE A 110 1.43 9.71 2.90
N LEU A 111 1.23 9.00 4.02
CA LEU A 111 0.38 9.48 5.09
C LEU A 111 1.15 9.50 6.40
N PRO A 112 1.53 10.68 6.91
CA PRO A 112 2.26 10.76 8.17
C PRO A 112 1.32 10.63 9.37
N LYS A 113 1.79 9.98 10.43
CA LYS A 113 1.12 9.97 11.72
C LYS A 113 1.48 11.24 12.48
N PRO A 114 0.61 11.77 13.33
CA PRO A 114 -0.75 11.30 13.60
C PRO A 114 -1.74 11.71 12.52
N PHE A 115 -2.72 10.87 12.29
CA PHE A 115 -3.80 11.18 11.37
C PHE A 115 -5.13 10.81 12.02
N THR A 116 -6.21 11.45 11.55
CA THR A 116 -7.55 11.11 12.01
C THR A 116 -8.07 9.91 11.23
N PRO A 117 -9.07 9.18 11.76
CA PRO A 117 -9.71 8.12 10.99
C PRO A 117 -10.26 8.62 9.64
N ALA A 118 -10.77 9.85 9.60
CA ALA A 118 -11.27 10.43 8.36
C ALA A 118 -10.16 10.64 7.33
N GLN A 119 -8.99 11.08 7.78
CA GLN A 119 -7.85 11.27 6.89
C GLN A 119 -7.37 9.93 6.34
N LEU A 120 -7.30 8.91 7.18
CA LEU A 120 -6.92 7.56 6.74
C LEU A 120 -7.93 7.02 5.74
N GLN A 121 -9.22 7.18 6.04
CA GLN A 121 -10.29 6.73 5.15
C GLN A 121 -10.20 7.41 3.79
N SER A 122 -9.99 8.73 3.76
CA SER A 122 -9.85 9.48 2.51
C SER A 122 -8.64 9.02 1.72
N ALA A 123 -7.51 8.81 2.40
CA ALA A 123 -6.28 8.38 1.75
C ALA A 123 -6.45 6.99 1.12
N ILE A 124 -7.07 6.08 1.84
CA ILE A 124 -7.32 4.72 1.31
C ILE A 124 -8.27 4.78 0.12
N ARG A 125 -9.33 5.58 0.23
CA ARG A 125 -10.28 5.73 -0.87
C ARG A 125 -9.58 6.26 -2.13
N MET A 126 -8.73 7.25 -2.00
CA MET A 126 -7.98 7.78 -3.12
C MET A 126 -7.01 6.76 -3.70
N LEU A 127 -6.35 6.00 -2.85
CA LEU A 127 -5.43 4.97 -3.30
C LEU A 127 -6.14 3.90 -4.13
N LEU A 128 -7.30 3.45 -3.68
CA LEU A 128 -8.06 2.43 -4.37
C LEU A 128 -8.76 2.97 -5.61
N GLY A 129 -9.04 4.28 -5.66
CA GLY A 129 -9.64 4.94 -6.81
C GLY A 129 -8.64 5.59 -7.74
N ASN A 130 -7.37 5.19 -7.68
CA ASN A 130 -6.30 5.84 -8.43
C ASN A 130 -6.55 5.94 -9.93
N ARG A 131 -7.25 4.96 -10.52
CA ARG A 131 -7.59 5.01 -11.95
C ARG A 131 -8.46 6.22 -12.29
N GLN A 132 -9.43 6.54 -11.41
CA GLN A 132 -10.29 7.70 -11.63
C GLN A 132 -9.54 9.01 -11.51
N LEU A 133 -8.60 9.10 -10.58
CA LEU A 133 -7.79 10.29 -10.45
C LEU A 133 -6.97 10.56 -11.70
N ARG A 134 -6.43 9.51 -12.30
CA ARG A 134 -5.68 9.65 -13.56
C ARG A 134 -6.56 10.10 -14.71
N LYS A 135 -7.80 9.65 -14.76
CA LYS A 135 -8.74 10.10 -15.77
C LYS A 135 -9.04 11.58 -15.65
N ILE A 136 -9.21 12.04 -14.43
CA ILE A 136 -9.50 13.44 -14.16
C ILE A 136 -8.29 14.31 -14.51
N ALA A 137 -7.09 13.82 -14.22
CA ALA A 137 -5.87 14.57 -14.48
C ALA A 137 -5.51 14.62 -15.95
N ALA A 138 -5.95 13.64 -16.70
CA ALA A 138 -5.69 13.61 -18.12
C ALA A 138 -6.67 14.48 -18.88
#